data_5532062f206a80cd05c107bfb3f47c7e
#
_entry.id   5532062f206a80cd05c107bfb3f47c7e
#
_cell.length_a   1.000
_cell.length_b   1.000
_cell.length_c   1.000
_cell.angle_alpha   90.00
_cell.angle_beta   90.00
_cell.angle_gamma   90.00
#
_symmetry.space_group_name_H-M   'P 1'
#
loop_
_entity.id
_entity.type
_entity.pdbx_description
1 polymer ?
#
loop_
_entity_poly.entity_id
_entity_poly.type
_entity_poly.pdbx_seq_one_letter_code
_entity_poly.pdbx_strand_id
1 'polypeptide(L)'
;LGEVGNYSATKEVALDMSQELKELGCNMNFAPVIDVNINPENPVIGKLGRSFSSDYQEVSLHGQAFIEAHNQNSVIAVAKHFPGHGSSLEDSHLGLVDVTETYREEELIPYKELQEKELLNAVMTAHIFNKNIDKDYPATLSSNFIKAILREEMGFKGVVISDDMQMGAIVDNYERKEAIIRAINSGCDVLLFSNNSETGYDKNLPYEIKEIIYQAVLN
;
A
#
# COMPACT_ATOMS: atom_id res chain seq x y z
N LEU A 1 4.83 -7.49 17.41
CA LEU A 1 3.51 -7.25 18.02
C LEU A 1 2.58 -8.45 17.79
N GLY A 2 2.48 -8.95 16.55
CA GLY A 2 1.65 -10.10 16.24
C GLY A 2 1.99 -11.36 17.06
N GLU A 3 3.25 -11.70 17.23
CA GLU A 3 3.70 -12.86 18.00
C GLU A 3 3.28 -12.79 19.48
N VAL A 4 3.09 -11.60 20.02
CA VAL A 4 2.63 -11.40 21.41
C VAL A 4 1.14 -11.69 21.54
N GLY A 5 0.36 -11.62 20.43
CA GLY A 5 -1.08 -11.87 20.41
C GLY A 5 -1.89 -10.93 21.32
N ASN A 6 -1.40 -9.72 21.54
CA ASN A 6 -2.01 -8.74 22.45
C ASN A 6 -2.33 -7.44 21.74
N TYR A 7 -3.58 -7.25 21.35
CA TYR A 7 -4.07 -6.05 20.64
C TYR A 7 -3.95 -4.78 21.49
N SER A 8 -4.06 -4.88 22.83
CA SER A 8 -3.84 -3.74 23.72
C SER A 8 -2.40 -3.23 23.62
N ALA A 9 -1.41 -4.14 23.54
CA ALA A 9 -0.02 -3.75 23.35
C ALA A 9 0.20 -3.09 21.98
N THR A 10 -0.46 -3.59 20.92
CA THR A 10 -0.41 -2.94 19.61
C THR A 10 -1.01 -1.55 19.66
N LYS A 11 -2.15 -1.38 20.34
CA LYS A 11 -2.80 -0.08 20.49
C LYS A 11 -1.94 0.91 21.27
N GLU A 12 -1.29 0.46 22.34
CA GLU A 12 -0.40 1.28 23.17
C GLU A 12 0.79 1.80 22.38
N VAL A 13 1.51 0.90 21.68
CA VAL A 13 2.63 1.27 20.80
C VAL A 13 2.18 2.23 19.69
N ALA A 14 1.01 2.00 19.10
CA ALA A 14 0.48 2.84 18.03
C ALA A 14 0.02 4.22 18.54
N LEU A 15 -0.47 4.31 19.79
CA LEU A 15 -0.78 5.59 20.43
C LEU A 15 0.49 6.43 20.67
N ASP A 16 1.53 5.82 21.23
CA ASP A 16 2.81 6.50 21.45
C ASP A 16 3.39 6.99 20.12
N MET A 17 3.46 6.12 19.12
CA MET A 17 3.94 6.45 17.77
C MET A 17 3.15 7.60 17.15
N SER A 18 1.83 7.57 17.19
CA SER A 18 0.99 8.61 16.59
C SER A 18 1.06 9.91 17.36
N GLN A 19 1.27 9.89 18.68
CA GLN A 19 1.53 11.07 19.49
C GLN A 19 2.85 11.75 19.09
N GLU A 20 3.94 10.99 18.99
CA GLU A 20 5.24 11.50 18.53
C GLU A 20 5.15 12.11 17.13
N LEU A 21 4.49 11.44 16.19
CA LEU A 21 4.29 11.96 14.84
C LEU A 21 3.54 13.30 14.85
N LYS A 22 2.48 13.38 15.64
CA LYS A 22 1.69 14.61 15.79
C LYS A 22 2.53 15.75 16.36
N GLU A 23 3.35 15.50 17.39
CA GLU A 23 4.25 16.50 17.98
C GLU A 23 5.29 17.02 16.99
N LEU A 24 5.73 16.15 16.05
CA LEU A 24 6.62 16.52 14.95
C LEU A 24 5.89 17.24 13.79
N GLY A 25 4.57 17.40 13.87
CA GLY A 25 3.77 18.02 12.82
C GLY A 25 3.40 17.09 11.67
N CYS A 26 3.63 15.76 11.81
CA CYS A 26 3.22 14.77 10.83
C CYS A 26 1.74 14.43 11.02
N ASN A 27 0.97 14.43 9.93
CA ASN A 27 -0.47 14.12 9.95
C ASN A 27 -0.82 12.81 9.26
N MET A 28 0.17 12.07 8.75
CA MET A 28 0.01 10.80 8.06
C MET A 28 1.18 9.86 8.35
N ASN A 29 0.87 8.57 8.51
CA ASN A 29 1.85 7.50 8.71
C ASN A 29 1.62 6.39 7.67
N PHE A 30 2.65 6.00 6.92
CA PHE A 30 2.59 4.88 5.97
C PHE A 30 2.68 3.52 6.69
N ALA A 31 1.79 3.32 7.63
CA ALA A 31 1.57 2.14 8.45
C ALA A 31 0.06 2.06 8.83
N PRO A 32 -0.46 0.88 9.15
CA PRO A 32 0.20 -0.42 9.36
C PRO A 32 0.44 -1.23 8.08
N VAL A 33 1.35 -2.22 8.16
CA VAL A 33 1.40 -3.32 7.20
C VAL A 33 0.34 -4.34 7.61
N ILE A 34 -0.67 -4.55 6.75
CA ILE A 34 -1.75 -5.52 6.97
C ILE A 34 -1.70 -6.66 5.94
N ASP A 35 -0.53 -6.88 5.34
CA ASP A 35 -0.27 -8.05 4.51
C ASP A 35 -0.30 -9.31 5.39
N VAL A 36 -1.06 -10.32 4.98
CA VAL A 36 -1.12 -11.62 5.65
C VAL A 36 0.12 -12.44 5.30
N ASN A 37 0.83 -12.99 6.28
CA ASN A 37 2.07 -13.75 6.06
C ASN A 37 1.80 -15.13 5.43
N ILE A 38 1.28 -15.15 4.20
CA ILE A 38 0.99 -16.38 3.45
C ILE A 38 2.29 -17.13 3.11
N ASN A 39 3.33 -16.40 2.73
CA ASN A 39 4.65 -16.94 2.44
C ASN A 39 5.69 -16.42 3.45
N PRO A 40 6.09 -17.21 4.46
CA PRO A 40 7.13 -16.80 5.41
C PRO A 40 8.48 -16.49 4.77
N GLU A 41 8.76 -17.06 3.59
CA GLU A 41 9.98 -16.81 2.80
C GLU A 41 9.89 -15.56 1.91
N ASN A 42 8.76 -14.86 1.93
CA ASN A 42 8.59 -13.59 1.22
C ASN A 42 9.69 -12.60 1.61
N PRO A 43 10.49 -12.11 0.63
CA PRO A 43 11.67 -11.29 0.92
C PRO A 43 11.34 -9.92 1.51
N VAL A 44 10.12 -9.40 1.28
CA VAL A 44 9.72 -8.04 1.71
C VAL A 44 8.73 -8.03 2.87
N ILE A 45 8.02 -9.13 3.14
CA ILE A 45 7.03 -9.22 4.23
C ILE A 45 7.48 -10.25 5.27
N GLY A 46 7.47 -11.55 4.92
CA GLY A 46 7.69 -12.63 5.86
C GLY A 46 9.09 -12.62 6.48
N LYS A 47 10.15 -12.66 5.66
CA LYS A 47 11.55 -12.64 6.13
C LYS A 47 11.91 -11.42 6.96
N LEU A 48 11.27 -10.29 6.74
CA LEU A 48 11.52 -9.05 7.48
C LEU A 48 10.61 -8.92 8.72
N GLY A 49 9.73 -9.89 8.98
CA GLY A 49 8.81 -9.85 10.12
C GLY A 49 7.85 -8.66 10.09
N ARG A 50 7.45 -8.20 8.91
CA ARG A 50 6.62 -6.99 8.74
C ARG A 50 5.14 -7.27 8.95
N SER A 51 4.67 -8.50 8.75
CA SER A 51 3.28 -8.91 8.97
C SER A 51 3.01 -9.13 10.46
N PHE A 52 1.77 -8.93 10.87
CA PHE A 52 1.30 -9.28 12.21
C PHE A 52 1.13 -10.80 12.37
N SER A 53 0.63 -11.51 11.36
CA SER A 53 0.32 -12.95 11.44
C SER A 53 0.15 -13.59 10.05
N SER A 54 0.18 -14.92 10.02
CA SER A 54 -0.31 -15.71 8.89
C SER A 54 -1.84 -15.93 8.95
N ASP A 55 -2.48 -15.59 10.05
CA ASP A 55 -3.93 -15.59 10.22
C ASP A 55 -4.48 -14.19 9.90
N TYR A 56 -5.33 -14.10 8.88
CA TYR A 56 -5.92 -12.84 8.44
C TYR A 56 -6.80 -12.18 9.51
N GLN A 57 -7.42 -12.97 10.42
CA GLN A 57 -8.23 -12.42 11.52
C GLN A 57 -7.33 -11.69 12.52
N GLU A 58 -6.19 -12.27 12.87
CA GLU A 58 -5.19 -11.64 13.73
C GLU A 58 -4.64 -10.36 13.05
N VAL A 59 -4.36 -10.40 11.75
CA VAL A 59 -3.91 -9.21 10.99
C VAL A 59 -4.98 -8.12 11.05
N SER A 60 -6.24 -8.45 10.85
CA SER A 60 -7.37 -7.49 10.91
C SER A 60 -7.48 -6.85 12.30
N LEU A 61 -7.39 -7.63 13.37
CA LEU A 61 -7.51 -7.14 14.75
C LEU A 61 -6.34 -6.24 15.15
N HIS A 62 -5.11 -6.60 14.78
CA HIS A 62 -3.94 -5.75 14.99
C HIS A 62 -4.01 -4.48 14.15
N GLY A 63 -4.43 -4.59 12.87
CA GLY A 63 -4.67 -3.46 11.98
C GLY A 63 -5.70 -2.49 12.54
N GLN A 64 -6.82 -3.00 13.06
CA GLN A 64 -7.84 -2.21 13.75
C GLN A 64 -7.27 -1.44 14.93
N ALA A 65 -6.58 -2.15 15.85
CA ALA A 65 -6.00 -1.54 17.05
C ALA A 65 -5.02 -0.41 16.69
N PHE A 66 -4.22 -0.60 15.63
CA PHE A 66 -3.26 0.39 15.13
C PHE A 66 -3.95 1.63 14.55
N ILE A 67 -4.95 1.43 13.66
CA ILE A 67 -5.67 2.53 13.00
C ILE A 67 -6.48 3.33 14.00
N GLU A 68 -7.19 2.66 14.93
CA GLU A 68 -7.94 3.34 15.99
C GLU A 68 -7.05 4.24 16.86
N ALA A 69 -5.84 3.78 17.18
CA ALA A 69 -4.88 4.56 17.95
C ALA A 69 -4.43 5.82 17.19
N HIS A 70 -4.12 5.70 15.90
CA HIS A 70 -3.74 6.83 15.05
C HIS A 70 -4.87 7.85 14.90
N ASN A 71 -6.12 7.36 14.73
CA ASN A 71 -7.31 8.21 14.64
C ASN A 71 -7.52 9.06 15.92
N GLN A 72 -7.20 8.53 17.11
CA GLN A 72 -7.30 9.28 18.37
C GLN A 72 -6.38 10.50 18.39
N ASN A 73 -5.24 10.43 17.75
CA ASN A 73 -4.28 11.53 17.64
C ASN A 73 -4.43 12.36 16.36
N SER A 74 -5.46 12.09 15.55
CA SER A 74 -5.70 12.75 14.26
C SER A 74 -4.53 12.58 13.27
N VAL A 75 -3.86 11.44 13.31
CA VAL A 75 -2.86 11.02 12.33
C VAL A 75 -3.50 9.97 11.42
N ILE A 76 -3.43 10.16 10.12
CA ILE A 76 -3.97 9.20 9.15
C ILE A 76 -3.05 7.99 9.08
N ALA A 77 -3.58 6.81 9.40
CA ALA A 77 -2.90 5.54 9.15
C ALA A 77 -3.16 5.08 7.72
N VAL A 78 -2.12 4.65 7.02
CA VAL A 78 -2.20 4.14 5.64
C VAL A 78 -1.99 2.62 5.65
N ALA A 79 -3.05 1.86 5.45
CA ALA A 79 -2.99 0.41 5.36
C ALA A 79 -2.30 -0.05 4.08
N LYS A 80 -1.37 -1.02 4.17
CA LYS A 80 -0.55 -1.45 3.05
C LYS A 80 -0.17 -2.92 3.10
N HIS A 81 0.11 -3.53 1.94
CA HIS A 81 0.15 -3.01 0.56
C HIS A 81 -1.01 -3.65 -0.24
N PHE A 82 -2.03 -2.87 -0.56
CA PHE A 82 -3.23 -3.36 -1.25
C PHE A 82 -2.90 -3.94 -2.65
N PRO A 83 -3.46 -5.08 -3.03
CA PRO A 83 -4.51 -5.88 -2.38
C PRO A 83 -4.00 -6.97 -1.42
N GLY A 84 -2.74 -6.97 -1.05
CA GLY A 84 -2.01 -7.93 -0.24
C GLY A 84 -0.74 -8.37 -0.95
N HIS A 85 0.39 -8.32 -0.25
CA HIS A 85 1.74 -8.62 -0.77
C HIS A 85 2.36 -9.85 -0.07
N GLY A 86 1.60 -10.51 0.82
CA GLY A 86 2.14 -11.56 1.70
C GLY A 86 2.47 -12.87 0.99
N SER A 87 1.82 -13.17 -0.14
CA SER A 87 2.05 -14.38 -0.95
C SER A 87 3.19 -14.27 -1.97
N SER A 88 3.80 -13.09 -2.11
CA SER A 88 4.85 -12.85 -3.12
C SER A 88 6.08 -13.71 -2.89
N LEU A 89 6.70 -14.15 -3.98
CA LEU A 89 7.95 -14.92 -4.00
C LEU A 89 9.16 -14.01 -4.25
N GLU A 90 8.95 -12.83 -4.80
CA GLU A 90 9.96 -11.89 -5.29
C GLU A 90 9.79 -10.51 -4.65
N ASP A 91 10.82 -9.68 -4.82
CA ASP A 91 10.88 -8.32 -4.29
C ASP A 91 10.51 -7.29 -5.37
N SER A 92 9.43 -6.54 -5.17
CA SER A 92 8.97 -5.50 -6.07
C SER A 92 9.92 -4.29 -6.19
N HIS A 93 10.89 -4.15 -5.29
CA HIS A 93 11.97 -3.17 -5.45
C HIS A 93 12.93 -3.56 -6.59
N LEU A 94 13.05 -4.86 -6.88
CA LEU A 94 14.01 -5.41 -7.84
C LEU A 94 13.39 -5.73 -9.21
N GLY A 95 12.07 -5.71 -9.34
CA GLY A 95 11.40 -6.02 -10.61
C GLY A 95 9.92 -6.35 -10.46
N LEU A 96 9.33 -6.83 -11.55
CA LEU A 96 7.92 -7.22 -11.58
C LEU A 96 7.67 -8.44 -10.69
N VAL A 97 6.67 -8.35 -9.82
CA VAL A 97 6.24 -9.44 -8.94
C VAL A 97 4.90 -10.00 -9.45
N ASP A 98 4.91 -11.22 -9.98
CA ASP A 98 3.70 -11.93 -10.45
C ASP A 98 3.21 -12.88 -9.36
N VAL A 99 2.04 -12.56 -8.79
CA VAL A 99 1.40 -13.38 -7.74
C VAL A 99 0.21 -14.19 -8.27
N THR A 100 0.07 -14.34 -9.58
CA THR A 100 -1.09 -14.99 -10.22
C THR A 100 -1.39 -16.37 -9.63
N GLU A 101 -0.34 -17.17 -9.37
CA GLU A 101 -0.47 -18.54 -8.85
C GLU A 101 -0.40 -18.64 -7.33
N THR A 102 0.12 -17.59 -6.66
CA THR A 102 0.38 -17.62 -5.22
C THR A 102 -0.61 -16.81 -4.40
N TYR A 103 -1.25 -15.81 -5.02
CA TYR A 103 -2.22 -14.93 -4.35
C TYR A 103 -3.37 -15.72 -3.73
N ARG A 104 -3.73 -15.34 -2.52
CA ARG A 104 -4.86 -15.89 -1.76
C ARG A 104 -5.91 -14.82 -1.51
N GLU A 105 -7.18 -15.17 -1.66
CA GLU A 105 -8.29 -14.23 -1.36
C GLU A 105 -8.29 -13.76 0.09
N GLU A 106 -7.71 -14.55 0.99
CA GLU A 106 -7.54 -14.20 2.40
C GLU A 106 -6.71 -12.92 2.59
N GLU A 107 -5.83 -12.58 1.65
CA GLU A 107 -5.02 -11.34 1.69
C GLU A 107 -5.87 -10.07 1.59
N LEU A 108 -7.05 -10.17 0.98
CA LEU A 108 -7.98 -9.05 0.87
C LEU A 108 -8.89 -8.89 2.09
N ILE A 109 -9.03 -9.93 2.93
CA ILE A 109 -9.97 -9.91 4.07
C ILE A 109 -9.66 -8.79 5.07
N PRO A 110 -8.42 -8.52 5.50
CA PRO A 110 -8.13 -7.42 6.40
C PRO A 110 -8.63 -6.05 5.88
N TYR A 111 -8.50 -5.81 4.59
CA TYR A 111 -9.01 -4.57 3.98
C TYR A 111 -10.53 -4.52 4.01
N LYS A 112 -11.23 -5.63 3.69
CA LYS A 112 -12.70 -5.71 3.72
C LYS A 112 -13.24 -5.48 5.15
N GLU A 113 -12.69 -6.18 6.15
CA GLU A 113 -13.13 -6.04 7.53
C GLU A 113 -12.89 -4.64 8.12
N LEU A 114 -11.75 -4.02 7.80
CA LEU A 114 -11.45 -2.66 8.25
C LEU A 114 -12.35 -1.63 7.54
N GLN A 115 -12.67 -1.86 6.27
CA GLN A 115 -13.61 -1.01 5.52
C GLN A 115 -15.04 -1.13 6.04
N GLU A 116 -15.52 -2.34 6.35
CA GLU A 116 -16.84 -2.56 6.95
C GLU A 116 -17.00 -1.86 8.31
N LYS A 117 -15.91 -1.69 9.04
CA LYS A 117 -15.84 -0.94 10.32
C LYS A 117 -15.64 0.56 10.12
N GLU A 118 -15.60 1.05 8.88
CA GLU A 118 -15.33 2.46 8.54
C GLU A 118 -14.00 3.00 9.10
N LEU A 119 -13.01 2.11 9.28
CA LEU A 119 -11.69 2.46 9.81
C LEU A 119 -10.66 2.78 8.73
N LEU A 120 -10.89 2.32 7.50
CA LEU A 120 -9.94 2.44 6.41
C LEU A 120 -9.99 3.85 5.81
N ASN A 121 -9.07 4.74 6.23
CA ASN A 121 -9.01 6.14 5.77
C ASN A 121 -8.09 6.33 4.55
N ALA A 122 -7.02 5.56 4.49
CA ALA A 122 -6.07 5.58 3.38
C ALA A 122 -5.48 4.19 3.13
N VAL A 123 -5.17 3.92 1.87
CA VAL A 123 -4.59 2.65 1.41
C VAL A 123 -3.42 2.94 0.50
N MET A 124 -2.31 2.22 0.68
CA MET A 124 -1.19 2.22 -0.27
C MET A 124 -1.26 0.96 -1.12
N THR A 125 -1.16 1.14 -2.45
CA THR A 125 -1.19 0.03 -3.40
C THR A 125 0.16 -0.70 -3.47
N ALA A 126 0.14 -1.99 -3.83
CA ALA A 126 1.34 -2.75 -4.17
C ALA A 126 1.64 -2.71 -5.67
N HIS A 127 2.92 -2.86 -6.04
CA HIS A 127 3.33 -3.07 -7.43
C HIS A 127 3.35 -4.56 -7.79
N ILE A 128 2.28 -5.28 -7.45
CA ILE A 128 2.13 -6.70 -7.75
C ILE A 128 1.22 -6.91 -8.95
N PHE A 129 1.50 -7.96 -9.71
CA PHE A 129 0.77 -8.36 -10.90
C PHE A 129 -0.02 -9.64 -10.62
N ASN A 130 -1.30 -9.67 -11.01
CA ASN A 130 -2.16 -10.85 -10.94
C ASN A 130 -3.04 -10.92 -12.18
N LYS A 131 -2.71 -11.83 -13.10
CA LYS A 131 -3.39 -12.02 -14.39
C LYS A 131 -4.86 -12.38 -14.28
N ASN A 132 -5.26 -12.95 -13.15
CA ASN A 132 -6.67 -13.29 -12.92
C ASN A 132 -7.54 -12.04 -12.70
N ILE A 133 -6.93 -10.91 -12.32
CA ILE A 133 -7.61 -9.63 -12.08
C ILE A 133 -7.33 -8.65 -13.22
N ASP A 134 -6.07 -8.47 -13.59
CA ASP A 134 -5.65 -7.63 -14.71
C ASP A 134 -4.51 -8.30 -15.47
N LYS A 135 -4.70 -8.48 -16.78
CA LYS A 135 -3.75 -9.18 -17.64
C LYS A 135 -2.56 -8.32 -18.06
N ASP A 136 -2.70 -7.01 -17.94
CA ASP A 136 -1.80 -6.04 -18.55
C ASP A 136 -1.04 -5.20 -17.53
N TYR A 137 -1.62 -4.97 -16.32
CA TYR A 137 -1.08 -3.98 -15.38
C TYR A 137 -1.05 -4.48 -13.93
N PRO A 138 0.01 -4.07 -13.16
CA PRO A 138 0.08 -4.32 -11.73
C PRO A 138 -0.97 -3.49 -10.99
N ALA A 139 -1.25 -3.84 -9.74
CA ALA A 139 -2.36 -3.28 -8.97
C ALA A 139 -2.36 -1.74 -8.92
N THR A 140 -1.20 -1.10 -8.77
CA THR A 140 -1.09 0.38 -8.79
C THR A 140 -1.53 1.00 -10.11
N LEU A 141 -1.34 0.32 -11.24
CA LEU A 141 -1.64 0.82 -12.58
C LEU A 141 -2.95 0.29 -13.15
N SER A 142 -3.73 -0.45 -12.35
CA SER A 142 -4.91 -1.18 -12.81
C SER A 142 -6.22 -0.60 -12.26
N SER A 143 -7.12 -0.22 -13.17
CA SER A 143 -8.49 0.16 -12.81
C SER A 143 -9.29 -1.02 -12.25
N ASN A 144 -8.96 -2.27 -12.59
CA ASN A 144 -9.63 -3.43 -12.05
C ASN A 144 -9.37 -3.59 -10.54
N PHE A 145 -8.15 -3.33 -10.08
CA PHE A 145 -7.83 -3.36 -8.67
C PHE A 145 -8.39 -2.16 -7.92
N ILE A 146 -8.16 -0.94 -8.42
CA ILE A 146 -8.47 0.28 -7.67
C ILE A 146 -9.95 0.66 -7.82
N LYS A 147 -10.47 0.76 -9.05
CA LYS A 147 -11.86 1.18 -9.25
C LYS A 147 -12.83 0.04 -8.98
N ALA A 148 -12.66 -1.13 -9.64
CA ALA A 148 -13.65 -2.18 -9.52
C ALA A 148 -13.60 -2.83 -8.12
N ILE A 149 -12.45 -3.33 -7.64
CA ILE A 149 -12.39 -4.03 -6.36
C ILE A 149 -12.44 -3.03 -5.19
N LEU A 150 -11.49 -2.09 -5.10
CA LEU A 150 -11.36 -1.24 -3.91
C LEU A 150 -12.52 -0.22 -3.81
N ARG A 151 -12.82 0.52 -4.90
CA ARG A 151 -13.84 1.58 -4.87
C ARG A 151 -15.26 1.05 -4.96
N GLU A 152 -15.56 0.18 -5.94
CA GLU A 152 -16.93 -0.25 -6.23
C GLU A 152 -17.35 -1.44 -5.37
N GLU A 153 -16.60 -2.55 -5.38
CA GLU A 153 -16.96 -3.74 -4.62
C GLU A 153 -16.86 -3.53 -3.11
N MET A 154 -15.74 -2.95 -2.62
CA MET A 154 -15.52 -2.72 -1.19
C MET A 154 -16.12 -1.41 -0.69
N GLY A 155 -16.55 -0.49 -1.57
CA GLY A 155 -17.11 0.80 -1.20
C GLY A 155 -16.13 1.79 -0.56
N PHE A 156 -14.82 1.61 -0.78
CA PHE A 156 -13.78 2.48 -0.20
C PHE A 156 -13.84 3.90 -0.76
N LYS A 157 -13.88 4.90 0.13
CA LYS A 157 -13.99 6.33 -0.22
C LYS A 157 -12.78 7.16 0.23
N GLY A 158 -11.84 6.54 0.92
CA GLY A 158 -10.63 7.19 1.43
C GLY A 158 -9.59 7.46 0.35
N VAL A 159 -8.38 7.79 0.77
CA VAL A 159 -7.26 8.17 -0.12
C VAL A 159 -6.52 6.92 -0.61
N VAL A 160 -6.28 6.83 -1.91
CA VAL A 160 -5.44 5.80 -2.52
C VAL A 160 -4.08 6.40 -2.87
N ILE A 161 -3.04 5.86 -2.27
CA ILE A 161 -1.64 6.28 -2.46
C ILE A 161 -0.92 5.17 -3.21
N SER A 162 -0.13 5.50 -4.23
CA SER A 162 0.75 4.51 -4.85
C SER A 162 1.87 4.11 -3.88
N ASP A 163 2.40 2.90 -3.98
CA ASP A 163 3.77 2.66 -3.51
C ASP A 163 4.75 3.48 -4.36
N ASP A 164 6.04 3.47 -4.00
CA ASP A 164 7.03 4.32 -4.65
C ASP A 164 7.14 4.01 -6.16
N MET A 165 6.75 4.99 -6.97
CA MET A 165 6.77 4.90 -8.43
C MET A 165 8.18 4.79 -9.03
N GLN A 166 9.23 4.86 -8.19
CA GLN A 166 10.63 4.64 -8.58
C GLN A 166 11.12 3.21 -8.31
N MET A 167 10.29 2.31 -7.79
CA MET A 167 10.64 0.89 -7.61
C MET A 167 10.80 0.18 -8.96
N GLY A 168 11.69 -0.83 -9.00
CA GLY A 168 12.02 -1.61 -10.20
C GLY A 168 10.79 -2.18 -10.91
N ALA A 169 9.77 -2.63 -10.18
CA ALA A 169 8.51 -3.11 -10.75
C ALA A 169 7.84 -2.09 -11.70
N ILE A 170 8.06 -0.80 -11.50
CA ILE A 170 7.53 0.26 -12.34
C ILE A 170 8.57 0.74 -13.36
N VAL A 171 9.75 1.20 -12.89
CA VAL A 171 10.70 1.91 -13.77
C VAL A 171 11.36 1.03 -14.82
N ASP A 172 11.44 -0.28 -14.56
CA ASP A 172 12.04 -1.25 -15.51
C ASP A 172 11.03 -1.73 -16.56
N ASN A 173 9.72 -1.50 -16.35
CA ASN A 173 8.66 -2.05 -17.18
C ASN A 173 7.79 -1.00 -17.87
N TYR A 174 7.79 0.25 -17.39
CA TYR A 174 6.92 1.31 -17.91
C TYR A 174 7.68 2.62 -18.08
N GLU A 175 7.39 3.31 -19.17
CA GLU A 175 7.83 4.69 -19.34
C GLU A 175 7.22 5.58 -18.24
N ARG A 176 8.02 6.48 -17.65
CA ARG A 176 7.60 7.34 -16.53
C ARG A 176 6.29 8.06 -16.79
N LYS A 177 6.16 8.65 -17.99
CA LYS A 177 4.93 9.37 -18.39
C LYS A 177 3.72 8.44 -18.41
N GLU A 178 3.87 7.26 -18.97
CA GLU A 178 2.81 6.27 -19.04
C GLU A 178 2.39 5.81 -17.62
N ALA A 179 3.34 5.46 -16.78
CA ALA A 179 3.09 5.00 -15.41
C ALA A 179 2.32 6.05 -14.59
N ILE A 180 2.74 7.34 -14.64
CA ILE A 180 2.08 8.45 -13.95
C ILE A 180 0.62 8.59 -14.41
N ILE A 181 0.40 8.72 -15.71
CA ILE A 181 -0.94 8.94 -16.26
C ILE A 181 -1.84 7.74 -15.97
N ARG A 182 -1.29 6.53 -16.07
CA ARG A 182 -2.04 5.31 -15.82
C ARG A 182 -2.42 5.16 -14.35
N ALA A 183 -1.50 5.41 -13.41
CA ALA A 183 -1.81 5.34 -11.98
C ALA A 183 -2.94 6.31 -11.59
N ILE A 184 -2.90 7.55 -12.09
CA ILE A 184 -3.97 8.54 -11.89
C ILE A 184 -5.30 8.03 -12.50
N ASN A 185 -5.27 7.57 -13.75
CA ASN A 185 -6.46 7.06 -14.42
C ASN A 185 -7.01 5.78 -13.80
N SER A 186 -6.17 5.00 -13.14
CA SER A 186 -6.59 3.80 -12.40
C SER A 186 -7.28 4.14 -11.08
N GLY A 187 -7.09 5.36 -10.55
CA GLY A 187 -7.78 5.85 -9.36
C GLY A 187 -6.88 6.12 -8.16
N CYS A 188 -5.54 6.19 -8.35
CA CYS A 188 -4.64 6.73 -7.33
C CYS A 188 -4.89 8.23 -7.16
N ASP A 189 -5.03 8.69 -5.91
CA ASP A 189 -5.20 10.09 -5.55
C ASP A 189 -3.85 10.76 -5.30
N VAL A 190 -2.85 10.00 -4.83
CA VAL A 190 -1.51 10.47 -4.50
C VAL A 190 -0.48 9.52 -5.13
N LEU A 191 0.50 10.08 -5.83
CA LEU A 191 1.65 9.34 -6.35
C LEU A 191 2.88 9.60 -5.49
N LEU A 192 3.48 8.53 -4.96
CA LEU A 192 4.69 8.60 -4.15
C LEU A 192 5.94 8.49 -5.03
N PHE A 193 6.88 9.40 -4.84
CA PHE A 193 8.23 9.34 -5.40
C PHE A 193 9.22 9.63 -4.27
N SER A 194 9.96 8.62 -3.83
CA SER A 194 10.91 8.76 -2.72
C SER A 194 12.11 9.63 -3.07
N ASN A 195 12.44 9.70 -4.35
CA ASN A 195 13.58 10.46 -4.89
C ASN A 195 14.92 10.15 -4.20
N ASN A 196 15.10 8.87 -3.85
CA ASN A 196 16.28 8.34 -3.16
C ASN A 196 16.94 7.17 -3.93
N SER A 197 16.84 7.19 -5.27
CA SER A 197 17.42 6.17 -6.13
C SER A 197 18.95 6.03 -5.95
N GLU A 198 19.53 4.94 -6.43
CA GLU A 198 20.99 4.71 -6.39
C GLU A 198 21.80 5.82 -7.07
N THR A 199 21.19 6.51 -8.06
CA THR A 199 21.80 7.67 -8.73
C THR A 199 21.72 8.96 -7.90
N GLY A 200 21.08 8.93 -6.73
CA GLY A 200 20.94 10.03 -5.80
C GLY A 200 19.69 10.89 -6.02
N TYR A 201 19.62 11.97 -5.26
CA TYR A 201 18.50 12.92 -5.30
C TYR A 201 18.49 13.74 -6.58
N ASP A 202 17.35 13.70 -7.31
CA ASP A 202 17.10 14.55 -8.48
C ASP A 202 16.18 15.72 -8.13
N LYS A 203 16.76 16.93 -8.08
CA LYS A 203 16.02 18.17 -7.80
C LYS A 203 14.98 18.53 -8.85
N ASN A 204 15.08 17.99 -10.08
CA ASN A 204 14.20 18.30 -11.19
C ASN A 204 12.99 17.36 -11.24
N LEU A 205 13.07 16.20 -10.61
CA LEU A 205 12.01 15.18 -10.65
C LEU A 205 10.61 15.72 -10.32
N PRO A 206 10.39 16.53 -9.26
CA PRO A 206 9.06 17.07 -8.98
C PRO A 206 8.51 17.99 -10.08
N TYR A 207 9.39 18.73 -10.76
CA TYR A 207 8.99 19.61 -11.86
C TYR A 207 8.63 18.81 -13.12
N GLU A 208 9.38 17.74 -13.40
CA GLU A 208 9.12 16.83 -14.50
C GLU A 208 7.76 16.12 -14.31
N ILE A 209 7.52 15.58 -13.13
CA ILE A 209 6.25 14.91 -12.79
C ILE A 209 5.08 15.89 -12.95
N LYS A 210 5.21 17.10 -12.38
CA LYS A 210 4.19 18.14 -12.51
C LYS A 210 3.91 18.46 -13.99
N GLU A 211 4.94 18.60 -14.82
CA GLU A 211 4.78 18.91 -16.24
C GLU A 211 4.08 17.78 -16.99
N ILE A 212 4.43 16.51 -16.70
CA ILE A 212 3.77 15.34 -17.27
C ILE A 212 2.26 15.38 -16.98
N ILE A 213 1.89 15.60 -15.71
CA ILE A 213 0.48 15.66 -15.29
C ILE A 213 -0.22 16.86 -15.95
N TYR A 214 0.41 18.03 -15.94
CA TYR A 214 -0.16 19.24 -16.53
C TYR A 214 -0.46 19.07 -18.03
N GLN A 215 0.48 18.53 -18.79
CA GLN A 215 0.30 18.28 -20.22
C GLN A 215 -0.77 17.21 -20.49
N ALA A 216 -0.93 16.23 -19.61
CA ALA A 216 -1.98 15.21 -19.76
C ALA A 216 -3.40 15.76 -19.49
N VAL A 217 -3.52 16.82 -18.67
CA VAL A 217 -4.82 17.48 -18.42
C VAL A 217 -5.22 18.42 -19.55
N LEU A 218 -4.24 18.99 -20.29
CA LEU A 218 -4.51 19.92 -21.38
C LEU A 218 -4.89 19.23 -22.71
N ASN A 219 -4.58 17.94 -22.87
CA ASN A 219 -4.81 17.15 -24.09
C ASN A 219 -5.98 16.17 -23.90
#